data_f8ec8c54bf139d8dd65bec7415e05291
#
_entry.id   f8ec8c54bf139d8dd65bec7415e05291
#
_cell.length_a   1.000
_cell.length_b   1.000
_cell.length_c   1.000
_cell.angle_alpha   90.00
_cell.angle_beta   90.00
_cell.angle_gamma   90.00
#
_symmetry.space_group_name_H-M   'P 1'
#
loop_
_entity.id
_entity.type
_entity.pdbx_description
1 polymer ?
#
loop_
_entity_poly.entity_id
_entity_poly.type
_entity_poly.pdbx_seq_one_letter_code
_entity_poly.pdbx_strand_id
1 'polypeptide(L)'
;AIAMHSVQEYLDYADSWQQSEAHELADTGAFDVIYGAGCHCAQPVENYNGTWIIYGLGNAVTESANTADTLVNNQGITARIQFAGKKGVAGSWRVNRIDWVPSANETQGKYQWCSLASDHPDGTCWDETQDANVRQRIWDVLYSMGADQNVVKEWNITAEQTSSSGQ
;
A
#
# COMPACT_ATOMS: atom_id res chain seq x y z
N ALA A 1 -5.33 13.34 7.18
CA ALA A 1 -5.13 11.88 7.19
C ALA A 1 -5.13 11.35 8.61
N ILE A 2 -5.55 10.11 8.80
CA ILE A 2 -5.53 9.42 10.09
C ILE A 2 -4.97 8.00 9.94
N ALA A 3 -4.24 7.55 10.96
CA ALA A 3 -3.78 6.17 11.06
C ALA A 3 -4.80 5.35 11.87
N MET A 4 -5.09 4.15 11.39
CA MET A 4 -5.92 3.14 12.07
C MET A 4 -5.05 1.91 12.37
N HIS A 5 -5.21 1.32 13.55
CA HIS A 5 -4.48 0.11 13.92
C HIS A 5 -5.44 -1.09 13.94
N SER A 6 -5.20 -2.08 13.06
CA SER A 6 -5.96 -3.32 13.03
C SER A 6 -5.66 -4.19 14.24
N VAL A 7 -6.65 -4.93 14.70
CA VAL A 7 -6.50 -5.93 15.78
C VAL A 7 -6.39 -7.35 15.26
N GLN A 8 -6.71 -7.58 13.98
CA GLN A 8 -6.52 -8.89 13.33
C GLN A 8 -5.22 -8.89 12.53
N GLU A 9 -4.39 -9.88 12.82
CA GLU A 9 -3.09 -10.05 12.17
C GLU A 9 -3.19 -11.06 11.03
N TYR A 10 -2.26 -10.93 10.07
CA TYR A 10 -2.00 -11.91 9.01
C TYR A 10 -3.16 -12.16 8.03
N LEU A 11 -4.02 -11.17 7.87
CA LEU A 11 -5.08 -11.18 6.86
C LEU A 11 -4.73 -10.24 5.71
N ASP A 12 -4.79 -10.73 4.47
CA ASP A 12 -4.58 -9.94 3.25
C ASP A 12 -5.89 -9.31 2.71
N TYR A 13 -6.92 -9.31 3.52
CA TYR A 13 -8.20 -8.65 3.29
C TYR A 13 -8.62 -7.85 4.51
N ALA A 14 -9.42 -6.81 4.32
CA ALA A 14 -10.01 -6.06 5.42
C ALA A 14 -11.17 -6.85 6.02
N ASP A 15 -11.10 -7.19 7.30
CA ASP A 15 -12.21 -7.83 7.98
C ASP A 15 -13.38 -6.88 8.22
N SER A 16 -14.53 -7.41 8.61
CA SER A 16 -15.76 -6.62 8.78
C SER A 16 -15.67 -5.56 9.88
N TRP A 17 -14.88 -5.82 10.93
CA TRP A 17 -14.66 -4.83 11.97
C TRP A 17 -13.80 -3.68 11.44
N GLN A 18 -12.70 -3.99 10.77
CA GLN A 18 -11.80 -3.02 10.18
C GLN A 18 -12.51 -2.13 9.13
N GLN A 19 -13.37 -2.74 8.31
CA GLN A 19 -14.19 -1.99 7.36
C GLN A 19 -15.18 -1.06 8.08
N SER A 20 -15.87 -1.55 9.11
CA SER A 20 -16.85 -0.75 9.88
C SER A 20 -16.18 0.48 10.52
N GLU A 21 -15.06 0.30 11.20
CA GLU A 21 -14.31 1.39 11.84
C GLU A 21 -13.82 2.42 10.80
N ALA A 22 -13.30 1.95 9.68
CA ALA A 22 -12.83 2.84 8.61
C ALA A 22 -13.98 3.64 7.99
N HIS A 23 -15.12 3.00 7.75
CA HIS A 23 -16.31 3.66 7.22
C HIS A 23 -16.91 4.67 8.21
N GLU A 24 -16.96 4.36 9.50
CA GLU A 24 -17.38 5.30 10.53
C GLU A 24 -16.47 6.54 10.59
N LEU A 25 -15.17 6.36 10.50
CA LEU A 25 -14.24 7.48 10.41
C LEU A 25 -14.42 8.30 9.12
N ALA A 26 -14.64 7.65 7.99
CA ALA A 26 -14.87 8.31 6.70
C ALA A 26 -16.17 9.11 6.71
N ASP A 27 -17.25 8.58 7.29
CA ASP A 27 -18.56 9.23 7.38
C ASP A 27 -18.55 10.49 8.26
N THR A 28 -17.53 10.68 9.08
CA THR A 28 -17.33 11.97 9.79
C THR A 28 -17.05 13.13 8.85
N GLY A 29 -16.58 12.85 7.62
CA GLY A 29 -16.13 13.87 6.67
C GLY A 29 -14.87 14.63 7.09
N ALA A 30 -14.17 14.19 8.14
CA ALA A 30 -13.01 14.86 8.70
C ALA A 30 -11.70 14.43 8.03
N PHE A 31 -11.70 13.34 7.27
CA PHE A 31 -10.50 12.72 6.72
C PHE A 31 -10.62 12.48 5.22
N ASP A 32 -9.58 12.84 4.48
CA ASP A 32 -9.45 12.51 3.06
C ASP A 32 -8.77 11.15 2.85
N VAL A 33 -7.97 10.72 3.84
CA VAL A 33 -7.21 9.46 3.81
C VAL A 33 -7.21 8.80 5.19
N ILE A 34 -7.48 7.51 5.19
CA ILE A 34 -7.29 6.60 6.32
C ILE A 34 -6.24 5.57 5.89
N TYR A 35 -5.23 5.32 6.70
CA TYR A 35 -4.26 4.26 6.43
C TYR A 35 -4.08 3.35 7.64
N GLY A 36 -4.02 2.05 7.36
CA GLY A 36 -4.00 1.02 8.38
C GLY A 36 -2.61 0.43 8.62
N ALA A 37 -2.43 -0.02 9.85
CA ALA A 37 -1.30 -0.77 10.32
C ALA A 37 -1.77 -1.90 11.26
N GLY A 38 -0.86 -2.76 11.70
CA GLY A 38 -1.15 -3.81 12.69
C GLY A 38 -1.52 -5.18 12.11
N CYS A 39 -2.03 -5.25 10.88
CA CYS A 39 -2.32 -6.53 10.21
C CYS A 39 -1.06 -7.28 9.78
N HIS A 40 0.09 -6.62 9.71
CA HIS A 40 1.35 -7.14 9.20
C HIS A 40 1.33 -7.59 7.73
N CYS A 41 0.29 -7.25 6.99
CA CYS A 41 0.08 -7.61 5.59
C CYS A 41 -0.29 -6.38 4.76
N ALA A 42 0.03 -6.39 3.48
CA ALA A 42 -0.63 -5.50 2.54
C ALA A 42 -2.12 -5.89 2.46
N GLN A 43 -3.01 -4.89 2.52
CA GLN A 43 -4.45 -5.06 2.45
C GLN A 43 -5.06 -4.16 1.38
N PRO A 44 -6.34 -4.34 1.01
CA PRO A 44 -6.98 -3.58 -0.06
C PRO A 44 -6.93 -2.06 0.10
N VAL A 45 -7.11 -1.39 -1.03
CA VAL A 45 -7.42 0.04 -1.08
C VAL A 45 -8.87 0.22 -1.52
N GLU A 46 -9.59 1.10 -0.85
CA GLU A 46 -10.97 1.44 -1.13
C GLU A 46 -11.16 2.95 -1.25
N ASN A 47 -12.10 3.39 -2.09
CA ASN A 47 -12.64 4.73 -2.03
C ASN A 47 -14.06 4.67 -1.49
N TYR A 48 -14.23 5.01 -0.22
CA TYR A 48 -15.53 5.03 0.44
C TYR A 48 -16.01 6.47 0.63
N ASN A 49 -17.12 6.83 -0.04
CA ASN A 49 -17.70 8.17 0.01
C ASN A 49 -16.72 9.33 -0.24
N GLY A 50 -15.67 9.10 -1.03
CA GLY A 50 -14.65 10.09 -1.35
C GLY A 50 -13.43 10.09 -0.42
N THR A 51 -13.47 9.35 0.68
CA THR A 51 -12.32 9.08 1.54
C THR A 51 -11.56 7.86 1.01
N TRP A 52 -10.26 7.99 0.83
CA TRP A 52 -9.40 6.87 0.45
C TRP A 52 -8.94 6.11 1.69
N ILE A 53 -9.15 4.81 1.68
CA ILE A 53 -8.78 3.89 2.76
C ILE A 53 -7.74 2.93 2.24
N ILE A 54 -6.56 2.92 2.83
CA ILE A 54 -5.52 1.91 2.62
C ILE A 54 -5.55 1.03 3.86
N TYR A 55 -6.19 -0.11 3.81
CA TYR A 55 -6.48 -0.91 5.00
C TYR A 55 -5.24 -1.45 5.71
N GLY A 56 -4.18 -1.78 4.98
CA GLY A 56 -2.93 -2.25 5.55
C GLY A 56 -1.73 -1.99 4.64
N LEU A 57 -0.67 -1.43 5.22
CA LEU A 57 0.59 -1.18 4.51
C LEU A 57 1.54 -2.39 4.56
N GLY A 58 1.27 -3.36 5.44
CA GLY A 58 2.20 -4.45 5.71
C GLY A 58 3.39 -4.03 6.56
N ASN A 59 4.37 -4.92 6.65
CA ASN A 59 5.60 -4.67 7.39
C ASN A 59 6.62 -3.91 6.53
N ALA A 60 7.06 -2.76 7.01
CA ALA A 60 8.13 -2.01 6.36
C ALA A 60 9.47 -2.75 6.50
N VAL A 61 9.81 -3.14 7.73
CA VAL A 61 11.00 -3.97 8.03
C VAL A 61 10.60 -5.02 9.06
N THR A 62 10.88 -6.28 8.78
CA THR A 62 10.60 -7.38 9.71
C THR A 62 11.55 -8.55 9.49
N GLU A 63 11.86 -9.26 10.58
CA GLU A 63 12.52 -10.56 10.54
C GLU A 63 11.54 -11.73 10.80
N SER A 64 10.26 -11.40 10.98
CA SER A 64 9.22 -12.32 11.46
C SER A 64 8.46 -12.98 10.34
N ALA A 65 9.07 -13.43 9.25
CA ALA A 65 8.25 -14.05 8.25
C ALA A 65 8.78 -15.38 7.86
N ASN A 66 7.98 -16.43 8.07
CA ASN A 66 8.81 -17.48 8.04
C ASN A 66 8.35 -18.84 7.78
N THR A 67 7.08 -19.02 7.56
CA THR A 67 6.53 -20.27 7.06
C THR A 67 5.73 -20.00 5.78
N ALA A 68 5.56 -21.03 4.95
CA ALA A 68 4.78 -20.92 3.71
C ALA A 68 3.38 -20.34 3.95
N ASP A 69 2.79 -20.64 5.09
CA ASP A 69 1.44 -20.20 5.44
C ASP A 69 1.39 -18.75 5.96
N THR A 70 2.53 -18.15 6.29
CA THR A 70 2.64 -16.79 6.82
C THR A 70 3.51 -15.87 5.97
N LEU A 71 3.83 -16.24 4.75
CA LEU A 71 4.63 -15.44 3.82
C LEU A 71 4.03 -14.07 3.52
N VAL A 72 2.76 -13.88 3.84
CA VAL A 72 2.08 -12.59 3.68
C VAL A 72 2.64 -11.50 4.59
N ASN A 73 3.22 -11.85 5.74
CA ASN A 73 3.71 -10.90 6.72
C ASN A 73 5.16 -10.43 6.49
N ASN A 74 5.83 -10.91 5.47
CA ASN A 74 7.11 -10.35 5.05
C ASN A 74 6.97 -9.39 3.86
N GLN A 75 5.74 -9.05 3.51
CA GLN A 75 5.40 -8.24 2.35
C GLN A 75 4.67 -6.98 2.78
N GLY A 76 4.84 -5.93 2.02
CA GLY A 76 4.20 -4.67 2.29
C GLY A 76 4.25 -3.73 1.10
N ILE A 77 3.76 -2.54 1.33
CA ILE A 77 3.84 -1.44 0.37
C ILE A 77 4.37 -0.17 1.04
N THR A 78 5.03 0.65 0.24
CA THR A 78 5.22 2.06 0.57
C THR A 78 4.25 2.86 -0.29
N ALA A 79 3.44 3.73 0.31
CA ALA A 79 2.48 4.55 -0.39
C ALA A 79 2.87 6.03 -0.36
N ARG A 80 2.75 6.71 -1.52
CA ARG A 80 2.87 8.15 -1.67
C ARG A 80 1.51 8.71 -2.03
N ILE A 81 0.97 9.58 -1.17
CA ILE A 81 -0.34 10.18 -1.37
C ILE A 81 -0.16 11.61 -1.83
N GLN A 82 -0.73 11.94 -2.99
CA GLN A 82 -0.70 13.27 -3.57
C GLN A 82 -2.06 13.94 -3.39
N PHE A 83 -2.01 15.17 -2.85
CA PHE A 83 -3.19 16.02 -2.72
C PHE A 83 -3.15 17.12 -3.77
N ALA A 84 -4.28 17.37 -4.39
CA ALA A 84 -4.48 18.51 -5.29
C ALA A 84 -5.62 19.37 -4.82
N GLY A 85 -5.45 20.70 -4.95
CA GLY A 85 -6.45 21.65 -4.54
C GLY A 85 -6.06 23.08 -4.90
N LYS A 86 -6.94 24.03 -4.62
CA LYS A 86 -6.72 25.44 -4.90
C LYS A 86 -6.34 26.16 -3.63
N LYS A 87 -5.17 26.81 -3.62
CA LYS A 87 -4.68 27.59 -2.47
C LYS A 87 -5.70 28.68 -2.09
N GLY A 88 -6.04 28.74 -0.79
CA GLY A 88 -6.98 29.70 -0.24
C GLY A 88 -8.46 29.38 -0.44
N VAL A 89 -8.80 28.23 -1.05
CA VAL A 89 -10.16 27.76 -1.20
C VAL A 89 -10.39 26.58 -0.28
N ALA A 90 -11.17 26.79 0.78
CA ALA A 90 -11.53 25.73 1.71
C ALA A 90 -12.30 24.62 0.99
N GLY A 91 -12.06 23.35 1.38
CA GLY A 91 -12.73 22.18 0.81
C GLY A 91 -12.36 21.85 -0.63
N SER A 92 -11.35 22.51 -1.22
CA SER A 92 -10.91 22.21 -2.59
C SER A 92 -9.83 21.12 -2.68
N TRP A 93 -9.21 20.80 -1.57
CA TRP A 93 -8.15 19.79 -1.51
C TRP A 93 -8.75 18.39 -1.45
N ARG A 94 -8.19 17.50 -2.23
CA ARG A 94 -8.56 16.08 -2.26
C ARG A 94 -7.39 15.23 -2.72
N VAL A 95 -7.45 13.95 -2.45
CA VAL A 95 -6.49 13.00 -2.99
C VAL A 95 -6.61 12.97 -4.51
N ASN A 96 -5.51 13.22 -5.18
CA ASN A 96 -5.41 13.23 -6.64
C ASN A 96 -4.80 11.91 -7.16
N ARG A 97 -3.88 11.34 -6.40
CA ARG A 97 -3.16 10.13 -6.78
C ARG A 97 -2.60 9.42 -5.54
N ILE A 98 -2.60 8.12 -5.58
CA ILE A 98 -1.93 7.25 -4.62
C ILE A 98 -0.98 6.37 -5.42
N ASP A 99 0.31 6.60 -5.25
CA ASP A 99 1.35 5.74 -5.80
C ASP A 99 1.80 4.73 -4.76
N TRP A 100 2.04 3.50 -5.16
CA TRP A 100 2.52 2.46 -4.27
C TRP A 100 3.68 1.68 -4.85
N VAL A 101 4.59 1.22 -3.99
CA VAL A 101 5.72 0.37 -4.34
C VAL A 101 5.60 -0.92 -3.54
N PRO A 102 5.58 -2.09 -4.19
CA PRO A 102 5.62 -3.36 -3.48
C PRO A 102 6.99 -3.60 -2.89
N SER A 103 7.02 -4.18 -1.70
CA SER A 103 8.25 -4.52 -1.00
C SER A 103 8.14 -5.88 -0.31
N ALA A 104 9.29 -6.45 -0.03
CA ALA A 104 9.41 -7.67 0.73
C ALA A 104 10.63 -7.64 1.64
N ASN A 105 10.59 -8.48 2.67
CA ASN A 105 11.71 -8.72 3.56
C ASN A 105 12.18 -10.15 3.37
N GLU A 106 13.40 -10.34 2.86
CA GLU A 106 14.05 -11.65 2.81
C GLU A 106 14.64 -11.96 4.19
N THR A 107 14.13 -13.01 4.83
CA THR A 107 14.45 -13.35 6.22
C THR A 107 15.13 -14.71 6.38
N GLN A 108 15.47 -15.39 5.29
CA GLN A 108 16.01 -16.74 5.31
C GLN A 108 17.51 -16.82 4.96
N GLY A 109 18.18 -15.70 4.90
CA GLY A 109 19.62 -15.71 4.59
C GLY A 109 20.23 -14.32 4.47
N LYS A 110 19.66 -13.46 3.66
CA LYS A 110 20.21 -12.12 3.42
C LYS A 110 19.77 -11.10 4.47
N TYR A 111 18.60 -11.31 5.09
CA TYR A 111 17.99 -10.38 6.06
C TYR A 111 17.93 -8.95 5.52
N GLN A 112 17.33 -8.80 4.37
CA GLN A 112 17.27 -7.52 3.67
C GLN A 112 15.85 -7.16 3.25
N TRP A 113 15.56 -5.86 3.27
CA TRP A 113 14.40 -5.30 2.59
C TRP A 113 14.69 -5.17 1.10
N CYS A 114 13.71 -5.47 0.26
CA CYS A 114 13.80 -5.38 -1.19
C CYS A 114 12.62 -4.61 -1.76
N SER A 115 12.89 -3.69 -2.67
CA SER A 115 11.86 -3.17 -3.57
C SER A 115 11.54 -4.23 -4.63
N LEU A 116 10.25 -4.50 -4.83
CA LEU A 116 9.77 -5.39 -5.89
C LEU A 116 9.11 -4.59 -7.02
N ALA A 117 9.35 -3.27 -7.10
CA ALA A 117 8.81 -2.42 -8.15
C ALA A 117 9.16 -2.96 -9.54
N SER A 118 8.21 -2.90 -10.48
CA SER A 118 8.38 -3.47 -11.83
C SER A 118 9.45 -2.74 -12.65
N ASP A 119 9.66 -1.45 -12.40
CA ASP A 119 10.61 -0.61 -13.13
C ASP A 119 11.89 -0.29 -12.36
N HIS A 120 11.92 -0.55 -11.07
CA HIS A 120 13.07 -0.24 -10.20
C HIS A 120 13.24 -1.27 -9.07
N PRO A 121 13.51 -2.53 -9.40
CA PRO A 121 13.81 -3.53 -8.40
C PRO A 121 15.21 -3.31 -7.84
N ASP A 122 15.39 -3.56 -6.53
CA ASP A 122 16.72 -3.56 -5.88
C ASP A 122 17.55 -4.83 -6.19
N GLY A 123 17.23 -5.49 -7.27
CA GLY A 123 17.72 -6.80 -7.60
C GLY A 123 16.71 -7.88 -7.17
N THR A 124 17.15 -9.11 -7.15
CA THR A 124 16.31 -10.25 -6.81
C THR A 124 16.31 -10.45 -5.30
N CYS A 125 15.13 -10.42 -4.69
CA CYS A 125 14.96 -10.67 -3.26
C CYS A 125 15.17 -12.17 -2.95
N TRP A 126 14.38 -13.01 -3.56
CA TRP A 126 14.52 -14.49 -3.52
C TRP A 126 14.99 -15.01 -4.87
N ASP A 127 14.09 -15.07 -5.84
CA ASP A 127 14.33 -15.34 -7.25
C ASP A 127 13.30 -14.60 -8.11
N GLU A 128 13.56 -14.47 -9.40
CA GLU A 128 12.71 -13.69 -10.32
C GLU A 128 11.25 -14.17 -10.34
N THR A 129 11.03 -15.47 -10.22
CA THR A 129 9.68 -16.06 -10.24
C THR A 129 8.94 -15.76 -8.95
N GLN A 130 9.59 -15.93 -7.82
CA GLN A 130 8.99 -15.67 -6.51
C GLN A 130 8.72 -14.17 -6.33
N ASP A 131 9.65 -13.32 -6.72
CA ASP A 131 9.51 -11.87 -6.65
C ASP A 131 8.33 -11.38 -7.52
N ALA A 132 8.18 -11.93 -8.73
CA ALA A 132 7.06 -11.65 -9.61
C ALA A 132 5.71 -12.12 -9.04
N ASN A 133 5.67 -13.29 -8.43
CA ASN A 133 4.47 -13.83 -7.79
C ASN A 133 4.04 -12.98 -6.60
N VAL A 134 4.99 -12.54 -5.77
CA VAL A 134 4.72 -11.66 -4.61
C VAL A 134 4.19 -10.31 -5.09
N ARG A 135 4.81 -9.71 -6.09
CA ARG A 135 4.33 -8.45 -6.69
C ARG A 135 2.90 -8.59 -7.23
N GLN A 136 2.62 -9.65 -7.98
CA GLN A 136 1.28 -9.89 -8.53
C GLN A 136 0.25 -10.07 -7.42
N ARG A 137 0.58 -10.81 -6.38
CA ARG A 137 -0.31 -10.99 -5.24
C ARG A 137 -0.62 -9.68 -4.52
N ILE A 138 0.39 -8.83 -4.29
CA ILE A 138 0.18 -7.50 -3.71
C ILE A 138 -0.76 -6.67 -4.60
N TRP A 139 -0.56 -6.72 -5.91
CA TRP A 139 -1.44 -6.08 -6.88
C TRP A 139 -2.89 -6.57 -6.73
N ASP A 140 -3.11 -7.87 -6.76
CA ASP A 140 -4.44 -8.47 -6.66
C ASP A 140 -5.14 -8.07 -5.36
N VAL A 141 -4.41 -8.05 -4.25
CA VAL A 141 -4.92 -7.62 -2.94
C VAL A 141 -5.32 -6.15 -2.96
N LEU A 142 -4.44 -5.27 -3.41
CA LEU A 142 -4.70 -3.81 -3.38
C LEU A 142 -5.96 -3.42 -4.16
N TYR A 143 -6.24 -4.10 -5.27
CA TYR A 143 -7.40 -3.81 -6.12
C TYR A 143 -8.63 -4.69 -5.85
N SER A 144 -8.58 -5.58 -4.87
CA SER A 144 -9.68 -6.52 -4.57
C SER A 144 -10.99 -5.84 -4.14
N MET A 145 -10.93 -4.60 -3.64
CA MET A 145 -12.10 -3.78 -3.31
C MET A 145 -12.42 -2.72 -4.38
N GLY A 146 -11.91 -2.89 -5.60
CA GLY A 146 -12.30 -2.07 -6.75
C GLY A 146 -11.67 -0.67 -6.79
N ALA A 147 -10.51 -0.47 -6.18
CA ALA A 147 -9.78 0.80 -6.26
C ALA A 147 -9.54 1.22 -7.72
N ASP A 148 -9.81 2.50 -8.02
CA ASP A 148 -9.62 3.06 -9.37
C ASP A 148 -8.14 3.11 -9.73
N GLN A 149 -7.75 2.31 -10.73
CA GLN A 149 -6.39 2.24 -11.26
C GLN A 149 -5.92 3.53 -11.95
N ASN A 150 -6.79 4.50 -12.18
CA ASN A 150 -6.38 5.82 -12.63
C ASN A 150 -5.87 6.70 -11.49
N VAL A 151 -6.26 6.39 -10.25
CA VAL A 151 -5.85 7.11 -9.04
C VAL A 151 -4.81 6.32 -8.25
N VAL A 152 -5.05 5.02 -8.04
CA VAL A 152 -4.13 4.12 -7.33
C VAL A 152 -3.25 3.42 -8.33
N LYS A 153 -1.93 3.65 -8.28
CA LYS A 153 -0.99 3.15 -9.30
C LYS A 153 0.30 2.63 -8.67
N GLU A 154 0.88 1.61 -9.26
CA GLU A 154 2.27 1.29 -8.99
C GLU A 154 3.16 2.48 -9.38
N TRP A 155 4.06 2.84 -8.50
CA TRP A 155 4.95 3.98 -8.71
C TRP A 155 6.05 3.65 -9.70
N ASN A 156 6.05 4.32 -10.82
CA ASN A 156 7.13 4.24 -11.79
C ASN A 156 8.21 5.29 -11.47
N ILE A 157 9.18 4.88 -10.67
CA ILE A 157 10.25 5.75 -10.16
C ILE A 157 11.17 6.19 -11.31
N THR A 158 11.50 5.27 -12.22
CA THR A 158 12.41 5.53 -13.35
C THR A 158 11.82 6.56 -14.31
N ALA A 159 10.53 6.47 -14.61
CA ALA A 159 9.87 7.42 -15.49
C ALA A 159 9.85 8.84 -14.90
N GLU A 160 9.72 8.99 -13.58
CA GLU A 160 9.77 10.29 -12.92
C GLU A 160 11.18 10.90 -12.93
N GLN A 161 12.21 10.08 -12.73
CA GLN A 161 13.60 10.56 -12.78
C GLN A 161 13.97 11.08 -14.17
N THR A 162 13.51 10.41 -15.24
CA THR A 162 13.75 10.86 -16.60
C THR A 162 13.01 12.14 -16.94
N SER A 163 11.81 12.37 -16.40
CA SER A 163 11.04 13.59 -16.61
C SER A 163 11.61 14.81 -15.87
N SER A 164 12.24 14.61 -14.71
CA SER A 164 12.83 15.69 -13.92
C SER A 164 14.22 16.13 -14.40
N SER A 165 14.92 15.31 -15.18
CA SER A 165 16.24 15.63 -15.76
C SER A 165 16.15 16.38 -17.09
N GLY A 166 14.96 16.63 -17.59
CA GLY A 166 14.69 17.34 -18.86
C GLY A 166 14.16 18.78 -18.73
N GLN A 167 14.26 19.41 -17.54
CA GLN A 167 13.87 20.81 -17.32
C GLN A 167 15.08 21.71 -17.08
#